data_09051e3757d6ccc598bcddf2ebd2d36e
#
_entry.id   09051e3757d6ccc598bcddf2ebd2d36e
#
_cell.length_a   1.000
_cell.length_b   1.000
_cell.length_c   1.000
_cell.angle_alpha   90.00
_cell.angle_beta   90.00
_cell.angle_gamma   90.00
#
_symmetry.space_group_name_H-M   'P 1'
#
loop_
_entity.id
_entity.type
_entity.pdbx_description
1 polymer ?
#
loop_
_entity_poly.entity_id
_entity_poly.type
_entity_poly.pdbx_seq_one_letter_code
_entity_poly.pdbx_strand_id
1 'polypeptide(L)'
;MASAGAEADLVQWLGTDPPPYFLFLATLEPRKNIGRLLAAYAALPDRLRKEHPLYLAGSFGWREAEFSDVLKRLVEIGEARILGFVPDPILPALFRRALALIYPSLYEGFGLPPVEAMAAGCSVLVSNVTAMPEVCGDAALYCDPVDVSSIRDGMLRLAEDTDLRNRLSQAGRARASLYSWDRTGAEILALMREVAKG
;
A
#
# COMPACT_ATOMS: atom_id res chain seq x y z
N MET A 1 3.90 0.66 -20.65
CA MET A 1 2.69 -0.15 -20.94
C MET A 1 2.84 -1.46 -20.20
N ALA A 2 2.03 -1.73 -19.18
CA ALA A 2 2.00 -3.04 -18.55
C ALA A 2 1.39 -4.01 -19.55
N SER A 3 2.09 -5.09 -19.84
CA SER A 3 1.63 -6.08 -20.81
C SER A 3 0.35 -6.75 -20.28
N ALA A 4 -0.57 -7.06 -21.18
CA ALA A 4 -1.74 -7.90 -20.87
C ALA A 4 -1.35 -9.22 -20.15
N GLY A 5 -0.10 -9.66 -20.34
CA GLY A 5 0.51 -10.77 -19.63
C GLY A 5 0.56 -10.59 -18.11
N ALA A 6 0.96 -9.42 -17.61
CA ALA A 6 1.10 -9.22 -16.16
C ALA A 6 -0.24 -9.26 -15.40
N GLU A 7 -1.34 -8.87 -16.05
CA GLU A 7 -2.69 -8.99 -15.46
C GLU A 7 -3.15 -10.47 -15.45
N ALA A 8 -2.87 -11.21 -16.52
CA ALA A 8 -3.16 -12.65 -16.58
C ALA A 8 -2.35 -13.42 -15.54
N ASP A 9 -1.08 -13.10 -15.36
CA ASP A 9 -0.19 -13.68 -14.35
C ASP A 9 -0.74 -13.43 -12.93
N LEU A 10 -1.23 -12.21 -12.64
CA LEU A 10 -1.86 -11.90 -11.36
C LEU A 10 -3.12 -12.76 -11.13
N VAL A 11 -4.01 -12.85 -12.12
CA VAL A 11 -5.24 -13.67 -12.02
C VAL A 11 -4.89 -15.14 -11.81
N GLN A 12 -3.90 -15.65 -12.55
CA GLN A 12 -3.41 -17.01 -12.39
C GLN A 12 -2.82 -17.23 -10.98
N TRP A 13 -2.01 -16.28 -10.49
CA TRP A 13 -1.39 -16.37 -9.16
C TRP A 13 -2.42 -16.30 -8.03
N LEU A 14 -3.43 -15.42 -8.16
CA LEU A 14 -4.53 -15.31 -7.19
C LEU A 14 -5.51 -16.50 -7.27
N GLY A 15 -5.55 -17.23 -8.40
CA GLY A 15 -6.53 -18.27 -8.67
C GLY A 15 -7.95 -17.76 -8.95
N THR A 16 -8.13 -16.44 -9.06
CA THR A 16 -9.41 -15.79 -9.35
C THR A 16 -9.17 -14.38 -9.88
N ASP A 17 -10.12 -13.86 -10.66
CA ASP A 17 -10.15 -12.44 -11.05
C ASP A 17 -10.70 -11.61 -9.87
N PRO A 18 -9.87 -10.78 -9.21
CA PRO A 18 -10.29 -10.08 -8.01
C PRO A 18 -11.17 -8.87 -8.34
N PRO A 19 -12.18 -8.54 -7.50
CA PRO A 19 -12.77 -7.21 -7.51
C PRO A 19 -11.71 -6.15 -7.17
N PRO A 20 -11.96 -4.85 -7.35
CA PRO A 20 -11.10 -3.81 -6.78
C PRO A 20 -11.00 -3.97 -5.26
N TYR A 21 -9.78 -3.98 -4.71
CA TYR A 21 -9.52 -4.29 -3.30
C TYR A 21 -8.65 -3.22 -2.64
N PHE A 22 -8.76 -3.07 -1.33
CA PHE A 22 -7.76 -2.37 -0.55
C PHE A 22 -6.54 -3.28 -0.36
N LEU A 23 -5.35 -2.72 -0.56
CA LEU A 23 -4.10 -3.45 -0.41
C LEU A 23 -3.32 -2.93 0.79
N PHE A 24 -2.82 -3.82 1.62
CA PHE A 24 -1.76 -3.57 2.58
C PHE A 24 -0.55 -4.42 2.19
N LEU A 25 0.62 -3.80 2.07
CA LEU A 25 1.86 -4.48 1.70
C LEU A 25 2.98 -4.09 2.67
N ALA A 26 3.34 -5.00 3.56
CA ALA A 26 4.47 -4.84 4.47
C ALA A 26 4.81 -6.16 5.18
N THR A 27 6.02 -6.26 5.73
CA THR A 27 6.29 -7.22 6.81
C THR A 27 5.42 -6.88 8.01
N LEU A 28 4.78 -7.88 8.63
CA LEU A 28 3.89 -7.64 9.77
C LEU A 28 4.71 -7.34 11.04
N GLU A 29 4.96 -6.07 11.25
CA GLU A 29 5.65 -5.51 12.41
C GLU A 29 4.73 -4.49 13.12
N PRO A 30 4.88 -4.28 14.44
CA PRO A 30 4.03 -3.34 15.20
C PRO A 30 4.02 -1.93 14.60
N ARG A 31 5.15 -1.44 14.07
CA ARG A 31 5.26 -0.12 13.45
C ARG A 31 4.41 0.04 12.17
N LYS A 32 4.03 -1.05 11.52
CA LYS A 32 3.17 -1.06 10.32
C LYS A 32 1.69 -0.88 10.66
N ASN A 33 1.34 -0.92 11.95
CA ASN A 33 0.05 -0.51 12.50
C ASN A 33 -1.17 -1.30 11.99
N ILE A 34 -0.96 -2.59 11.71
CA ILE A 34 -2.01 -3.46 11.14
C ILE A 34 -3.25 -3.54 12.04
N GLY A 35 -3.08 -3.50 13.37
CA GLY A 35 -4.23 -3.57 14.29
C GLY A 35 -5.22 -2.42 14.07
N ARG A 36 -4.72 -1.16 13.92
CA ARG A 36 -5.60 -0.02 13.64
C ARG A 36 -6.15 -0.05 12.22
N LEU A 37 -5.39 -0.53 11.25
CA LEU A 37 -5.90 -0.76 9.89
C LEU A 37 -7.09 -1.73 9.91
N LEU A 38 -6.97 -2.87 10.59
CA LEU A 38 -8.06 -3.85 10.68
C LEU A 38 -9.29 -3.28 11.39
N ALA A 39 -9.09 -2.52 12.47
CA ALA A 39 -10.17 -1.84 13.17
C ALA A 39 -10.88 -0.80 12.27
N ALA A 40 -10.10 -0.02 11.51
CA ALA A 40 -10.62 0.97 10.56
C ALA A 40 -11.40 0.30 9.43
N TYR A 41 -10.86 -0.78 8.85
CA TYR A 41 -11.52 -1.54 7.79
C TYR A 41 -12.81 -2.20 8.29
N ALA A 42 -12.80 -2.83 9.47
CA ALA A 42 -13.98 -3.43 10.06
C ALA A 42 -15.10 -2.40 10.38
N ALA A 43 -14.74 -1.13 10.57
CA ALA A 43 -15.68 -0.02 10.79
C ALA A 43 -16.23 0.60 9.48
N LEU A 44 -15.80 0.13 8.30
CA LEU A 44 -16.44 0.51 7.03
C LEU A 44 -17.84 -0.09 6.90
N PRO A 45 -18.75 0.53 6.13
CA PRO A 45 -20.03 -0.07 5.79
C PRO A 45 -19.88 -1.46 5.17
N ASP A 46 -20.74 -2.41 5.57
CA ASP A 46 -20.73 -3.80 5.08
C ASP A 46 -20.72 -3.90 3.55
N ARG A 47 -21.46 -3.01 2.88
CA ARG A 47 -21.48 -2.94 1.42
C ARG A 47 -20.08 -2.74 0.85
N LEU A 48 -19.32 -1.78 1.39
CA LEU A 48 -17.98 -1.45 0.87
C LEU A 48 -16.97 -2.55 1.16
N ARG A 49 -17.07 -3.24 2.31
CA ARG A 49 -16.19 -4.37 2.61
C ARG A 49 -16.42 -5.56 1.67
N LYS A 50 -17.67 -5.81 1.28
CA LYS A 50 -18.02 -6.84 0.30
C LYS A 50 -17.59 -6.48 -1.12
N GLU A 51 -17.73 -5.20 -1.50
CA GLU A 51 -17.32 -4.71 -2.83
C GLU A 51 -15.79 -4.57 -2.95
N HIS A 52 -15.10 -4.26 -1.84
CA HIS A 52 -13.67 -3.97 -1.79
C HIS A 52 -13.00 -4.73 -0.63
N PRO A 53 -12.70 -6.02 -0.79
CA PRO A 53 -12.03 -6.81 0.24
C PRO A 53 -10.64 -6.24 0.56
N LEU A 54 -10.14 -6.53 1.77
CA LEU A 54 -8.80 -6.15 2.20
C LEU A 54 -7.79 -7.28 1.88
N TYR A 55 -6.81 -7.01 1.03
CA TYR A 55 -5.73 -7.93 0.74
C TYR A 55 -4.48 -7.55 1.53
N LEU A 56 -3.91 -8.53 2.22
CA LEU A 56 -2.77 -8.38 3.11
C LEU A 56 -1.59 -9.15 2.50
N ALA A 57 -0.60 -8.42 1.99
CA ALA A 57 0.60 -8.95 1.37
C ALA A 57 1.84 -8.68 2.22
N GLY A 58 2.79 -9.60 2.21
CA GLY A 58 4.05 -9.53 2.92
C GLY A 58 4.32 -10.75 3.78
N SER A 59 5.55 -10.86 4.28
CA SER A 59 5.92 -11.96 5.16
C SER A 59 5.37 -11.73 6.56
N PHE A 60 4.80 -12.79 7.11
CA PHE A 60 4.36 -12.83 8.49
C PHE A 60 5.58 -13.03 9.37
N GLY A 61 5.92 -12.05 10.22
CA GLY A 61 6.92 -12.21 11.27
C GLY A 61 6.50 -13.31 12.26
N TRP A 62 7.37 -13.66 13.18
CA TRP A 62 7.35 -14.79 14.12
C TRP A 62 6.08 -15.00 14.98
N ARG A 63 4.99 -14.25 14.75
CA ARG A 63 3.79 -14.27 15.59
C ARG A 63 2.51 -14.54 14.80
N GLU A 64 2.49 -15.63 14.02
CA GLU A 64 1.25 -16.16 13.42
C GLU A 64 0.14 -16.41 14.47
N ALA A 65 0.50 -16.61 15.73
CA ALA A 65 -0.44 -16.84 16.83
C ALA A 65 -1.26 -15.60 17.25
N GLU A 66 -0.90 -14.41 16.80
CA GLU A 66 -1.55 -13.14 17.20
C GLU A 66 -2.34 -12.45 16.09
N PHE A 67 -2.80 -13.17 15.07
CA PHE A 67 -3.84 -12.57 14.23
C PHE A 67 -5.05 -12.26 15.10
N SER A 68 -5.37 -10.97 15.19
CA SER A 68 -6.53 -10.54 15.94
C SER A 68 -7.75 -11.33 15.50
N ASP A 69 -8.64 -11.65 16.40
CA ASP A 69 -9.91 -12.32 16.11
C ASP A 69 -10.69 -11.57 15.01
N VAL A 70 -10.44 -10.26 14.89
CA VAL A 70 -10.98 -9.42 13.80
C VAL A 70 -10.49 -9.91 12.44
N LEU A 71 -9.18 -10.15 12.26
CA LEU A 71 -8.64 -10.63 10.97
C LEU A 71 -9.16 -12.03 10.63
N LYS A 72 -9.17 -12.95 11.61
CA LYS A 72 -9.70 -14.31 11.41
C LYS A 72 -11.15 -14.25 10.90
N ARG A 73 -11.99 -13.46 11.59
CA ARG A 73 -13.38 -13.27 11.18
C ARG A 73 -13.51 -12.69 9.77
N LEU A 74 -12.75 -11.65 9.43
CA LEU A 74 -12.80 -11.03 8.10
C LEU A 74 -12.39 -12.02 7.00
N VAL A 75 -11.41 -12.89 7.26
CA VAL A 75 -11.01 -13.94 6.33
C VAL A 75 -12.09 -15.01 6.19
N GLU A 76 -12.68 -15.47 7.30
CA GLU A 76 -13.76 -16.48 7.32
C GLU A 76 -14.99 -16.04 6.50
N ILE A 77 -15.34 -14.75 6.57
CA ILE A 77 -16.48 -14.19 5.82
C ILE A 77 -16.12 -13.70 4.41
N GLY A 78 -14.84 -13.88 3.98
CA GLY A 78 -14.37 -13.51 2.64
C GLY A 78 -14.16 -12.00 2.43
N GLU A 79 -14.19 -11.18 3.47
CA GLU A 79 -13.93 -9.73 3.42
C GLU A 79 -12.44 -9.38 3.52
N ALA A 80 -11.58 -10.33 3.89
CA ALA A 80 -10.14 -10.16 3.84
C ALA A 80 -9.44 -11.40 3.26
N ARG A 81 -8.27 -11.19 2.64
CA ARG A 81 -7.43 -12.27 2.11
C ARG A 81 -5.97 -12.06 2.49
N ILE A 82 -5.36 -13.08 3.04
CA ILE A 82 -3.94 -13.11 3.35
C ILE A 82 -3.21 -13.70 2.13
N LEU A 83 -2.34 -12.91 1.51
CA LEU A 83 -1.61 -13.30 0.31
C LEU A 83 -0.22 -13.89 0.63
N GLY A 84 0.34 -13.55 1.82
CA GLY A 84 1.71 -13.93 2.14
C GLY A 84 2.73 -13.18 1.29
N PHE A 85 3.87 -13.83 1.00
CA PHE A 85 4.89 -13.28 0.12
C PHE A 85 4.37 -13.18 -1.31
N VAL A 86 4.54 -12.02 -1.92
CA VAL A 86 4.17 -11.75 -3.31
C VAL A 86 5.44 -11.67 -4.16
N PRO A 87 5.57 -12.45 -5.23
CA PRO A 87 6.71 -12.36 -6.13
C PRO A 87 6.83 -10.98 -6.81
N ASP A 88 8.05 -10.46 -6.95
CA ASP A 88 8.30 -9.15 -7.55
C ASP A 88 7.63 -8.94 -8.93
N PRO A 89 7.60 -9.92 -9.85
CA PRO A 89 6.91 -9.75 -11.13
C PRO A 89 5.40 -9.52 -11.01
N ILE A 90 4.77 -9.97 -9.92
CA ILE A 90 3.32 -9.84 -9.67
C ILE A 90 2.97 -8.48 -9.05
N LEU A 91 3.90 -7.88 -8.28
CA LEU A 91 3.65 -6.65 -7.53
C LEU A 91 3.08 -5.49 -8.37
N PRO A 92 3.61 -5.18 -9.58
CA PRO A 92 3.07 -4.08 -10.38
C PRO A 92 1.61 -4.29 -10.80
N ALA A 93 1.20 -5.53 -11.09
CA ALA A 93 -0.19 -5.84 -11.42
C ALA A 93 -1.07 -5.82 -10.16
N LEU A 94 -0.55 -6.30 -9.03
CA LEU A 94 -1.24 -6.24 -7.74
C LEU A 94 -1.54 -4.79 -7.34
N PHE A 95 -0.59 -3.87 -7.49
CA PHE A 95 -0.82 -2.44 -7.23
C PHE A 95 -1.83 -1.83 -8.20
N ARG A 96 -1.75 -2.13 -9.51
CA ARG A 96 -2.67 -1.56 -10.51
C ARG A 96 -4.11 -1.97 -10.31
N ARG A 97 -4.36 -3.20 -9.87
CA ARG A 97 -5.70 -3.73 -9.61
C ARG A 97 -6.24 -3.31 -8.25
N ALA A 98 -5.39 -2.85 -7.36
CA ALA A 98 -5.81 -2.32 -6.06
C ALA A 98 -6.62 -1.04 -6.23
N LEU A 99 -7.71 -0.90 -5.48
CA LEU A 99 -8.44 0.35 -5.33
C LEU A 99 -7.56 1.42 -4.71
N ALA A 100 -6.82 1.04 -3.68
CA ALA A 100 -5.81 1.86 -3.03
C ALA A 100 -4.86 1.00 -2.19
N LEU A 101 -3.61 1.47 -2.04
CA LEU A 101 -2.71 0.99 -1.00
C LEU A 101 -3.02 1.74 0.31
N ILE A 102 -3.20 1.00 1.40
CA ILE A 102 -3.42 1.54 2.74
C ILE A 102 -2.17 1.29 3.59
N TYR A 103 -1.48 2.37 3.96
CA TYR A 103 -0.17 2.29 4.61
C TYR A 103 -0.06 3.23 5.82
N PRO A 104 -0.83 2.98 6.90
CA PRO A 104 -0.92 3.85 8.07
C PRO A 104 0.20 3.61 9.08
N SER A 105 1.44 3.46 8.60
CA SER A 105 2.60 3.13 9.45
C SER A 105 2.84 4.21 10.50
N LEU A 106 3.22 3.78 11.70
CA LEU A 106 3.59 4.68 12.80
C LEU A 106 4.98 5.31 12.56
N TYR A 107 5.86 4.59 11.87
CA TYR A 107 7.20 5.04 11.58
C TYR A 107 7.75 4.41 10.31
N GLU A 108 8.30 5.25 9.42
CA GLU A 108 9.03 4.86 8.21
C GLU A 108 10.28 5.74 8.04
N GLY A 109 11.35 5.13 7.55
CA GLY A 109 12.55 5.85 7.15
C GLY A 109 12.45 6.41 5.72
N PHE A 110 11.66 5.75 4.84
CA PHE A 110 11.39 6.18 3.46
C PHE A 110 9.99 5.77 2.99
N GLY A 111 9.68 4.48 2.94
CA GLY A 111 8.38 3.97 2.48
C GLY A 111 8.39 3.57 1.00
N LEU A 112 9.19 2.55 0.65
CA LEU A 112 9.22 2.01 -0.71
C LEU A 112 7.85 1.55 -1.22
N PRO A 113 7.00 0.81 -0.45
CA PRO A 113 5.71 0.36 -0.95
C PRO A 113 4.78 1.48 -1.44
N PRO A 114 4.61 2.63 -0.76
CA PRO A 114 3.90 3.78 -1.32
C PRO A 114 4.47 4.30 -2.63
N VAL A 115 5.80 4.38 -2.78
CA VAL A 115 6.44 4.84 -4.02
C VAL A 115 6.19 3.85 -5.17
N GLU A 116 6.31 2.55 -4.92
CA GLU A 116 6.02 1.48 -5.89
C GLU A 116 4.55 1.48 -6.31
N ALA A 117 3.63 1.66 -5.36
CA ALA A 117 2.20 1.80 -5.63
C ALA A 117 1.91 3.02 -6.51
N MET A 118 2.48 4.18 -6.16
CA MET A 118 2.37 5.41 -6.97
C MET A 118 2.93 5.22 -8.37
N ALA A 119 4.09 4.56 -8.53
CA ALA A 119 4.67 4.25 -9.83
C ALA A 119 3.75 3.36 -10.67
N ALA A 120 3.07 2.40 -10.06
CA ALA A 120 2.07 1.57 -10.71
C ALA A 120 0.74 2.32 -11.00
N GLY A 121 0.56 3.52 -10.46
CA GLY A 121 -0.65 4.34 -10.58
C GLY A 121 -1.76 3.96 -9.60
N CYS A 122 -1.41 3.26 -8.53
CA CYS A 122 -2.31 3.00 -7.42
C CYS A 122 -2.43 4.25 -6.54
N SER A 123 -3.64 4.59 -6.12
CA SER A 123 -3.86 5.62 -5.09
C SER A 123 -3.32 5.15 -3.75
N VAL A 124 -2.79 6.05 -2.93
CA VAL A 124 -2.22 5.69 -1.63
C VAL A 124 -2.86 6.48 -0.49
N LEU A 125 -3.20 5.80 0.60
CA LEU A 125 -3.52 6.37 1.90
C LEU A 125 -2.34 6.09 2.82
N VAL A 126 -1.65 7.13 3.28
CA VAL A 126 -0.46 7.00 4.11
C VAL A 126 -0.61 7.80 5.41
N SER A 127 0.24 7.51 6.39
CA SER A 127 0.30 8.32 7.60
C SER A 127 0.82 9.73 7.33
N ASN A 128 0.39 10.70 8.13
CA ASN A 128 0.84 12.09 8.07
C ASN A 128 2.10 12.35 8.89
N VAL A 129 2.84 11.30 9.26
CA VAL A 129 4.03 11.37 10.13
C VAL A 129 5.28 10.79 9.48
N THR A 130 6.43 11.10 10.06
CA THR A 130 7.77 10.62 9.67
C THR A 130 8.10 10.93 8.20
N ALA A 131 8.61 9.98 7.41
CA ALA A 131 9.02 10.23 6.04
C ALA A 131 7.84 10.37 5.04
N MET A 132 6.62 9.98 5.40
CA MET A 132 5.51 9.91 4.44
C MET A 132 5.15 11.24 3.79
N PRO A 133 5.03 12.38 4.54
CA PRO A 133 4.75 13.67 3.91
C PRO A 133 5.85 14.13 2.96
N GLU A 134 7.12 13.88 3.29
CA GLU A 134 8.25 14.21 2.41
C GLU A 134 8.25 13.33 1.16
N VAL A 135 8.06 12.03 1.31
CA VAL A 135 8.13 11.07 0.20
C VAL A 135 6.92 11.20 -0.73
N CYS A 136 5.72 11.30 -0.20
CA CYS A 136 4.51 11.28 -1.02
C CYS A 136 4.06 12.68 -1.46
N GLY A 137 4.39 13.75 -0.74
CA GLY A 137 3.97 15.12 -1.09
C GLY A 137 2.44 15.21 -1.30
N ASP A 138 2.01 15.90 -2.33
CA ASP A 138 0.59 16.06 -2.67
C ASP A 138 -0.01 14.86 -3.43
N ALA A 139 0.77 13.79 -3.60
CA ALA A 139 0.37 12.61 -4.38
C ALA A 139 -0.32 11.52 -3.55
N ALA A 140 -0.59 11.77 -2.28
CA ALA A 140 -1.22 10.83 -1.35
C ALA A 140 -2.40 11.45 -0.61
N LEU A 141 -3.32 10.60 -0.18
CA LEU A 141 -4.26 10.95 0.89
C LEU A 141 -3.58 10.64 2.24
N TYR A 142 -3.77 11.51 3.23
CA TYR A 142 -3.14 11.37 4.53
C TYR A 142 -4.14 11.01 5.62
N CYS A 143 -3.68 10.21 6.59
CA CYS A 143 -4.42 9.92 7.83
C CYS A 143 -3.52 10.11 9.05
N ASP A 144 -4.15 10.36 10.20
CA ASP A 144 -3.50 10.21 11.49
C ASP A 144 -3.41 8.71 11.82
N PRO A 145 -2.20 8.14 11.92
CA PRO A 145 -2.03 6.70 12.13
C PRO A 145 -2.47 6.22 13.51
N VAL A 146 -2.68 7.10 14.48
CA VAL A 146 -3.15 6.73 15.82
C VAL A 146 -4.66 6.87 15.98
N ASP A 147 -5.34 7.48 15.01
CA ASP A 147 -6.80 7.61 14.97
C ASP A 147 -7.43 6.63 13.96
N VAL A 148 -8.13 5.62 14.48
CA VAL A 148 -8.86 4.63 13.66
C VAL A 148 -9.90 5.30 12.76
N SER A 149 -10.56 6.36 13.22
CA SER A 149 -11.55 7.08 12.43
C SER A 149 -10.92 7.81 11.26
N SER A 150 -9.75 8.42 11.44
CA SER A 150 -8.99 9.07 10.36
C SER A 150 -8.60 8.07 9.27
N ILE A 151 -8.13 6.87 9.64
CA ILE A 151 -7.81 5.81 8.67
C ILE A 151 -9.08 5.35 7.95
N ARG A 152 -10.17 5.07 8.68
CA ARG A 152 -11.47 4.67 8.11
C ARG A 152 -11.99 5.70 7.11
N ASP A 153 -11.99 6.97 7.47
CA ASP A 153 -12.54 8.05 6.66
C ASP A 153 -11.70 8.25 5.37
N GLY A 154 -10.37 8.06 5.47
CA GLY A 154 -9.50 8.01 4.32
C GLY A 154 -9.84 6.85 3.37
N MET A 155 -10.05 5.65 3.91
CA MET A 155 -10.48 4.49 3.13
C MET A 155 -11.84 4.71 2.49
N LEU A 156 -12.81 5.25 3.24
CA LEU A 156 -14.16 5.57 2.75
C LEU A 156 -14.09 6.55 1.56
N ARG A 157 -13.33 7.64 1.69
CA ARG A 157 -13.14 8.61 0.61
C ARG A 157 -12.53 7.96 -0.63
N LEU A 158 -11.52 7.09 -0.47
CA LEU A 158 -10.93 6.38 -1.60
C LEU A 158 -11.88 5.35 -2.21
N ALA A 159 -12.82 4.78 -1.46
CA ALA A 159 -13.83 3.89 -2.01
C ALA A 159 -14.86 4.64 -2.87
N GLU A 160 -15.32 5.80 -2.43
CA GLU A 160 -16.46 6.48 -3.00
C GLU A 160 -16.09 7.57 -4.03
N ASP A 161 -14.89 8.19 -3.92
CA ASP A 161 -14.46 9.30 -4.78
C ASP A 161 -13.50 8.82 -5.88
N THR A 162 -14.04 8.47 -7.04
CA THR A 162 -13.25 8.06 -8.22
C THR A 162 -12.39 9.21 -8.76
N ASP A 163 -12.87 10.44 -8.71
CA ASP A 163 -12.10 11.61 -9.19
C ASP A 163 -10.89 11.87 -8.30
N LEU A 164 -11.03 11.69 -6.99
CA LEU A 164 -9.91 11.74 -6.06
C LEU A 164 -8.87 10.68 -6.42
N ARG A 165 -9.29 9.41 -6.63
CA ARG A 165 -8.36 8.35 -7.01
C ARG A 165 -7.62 8.66 -8.31
N ASN A 166 -8.33 9.17 -9.32
CA ASN A 166 -7.73 9.54 -10.61
C ASN A 166 -6.69 10.65 -10.45
N ARG A 167 -7.00 11.69 -9.67
CA ARG A 167 -6.03 12.77 -9.37
C ARG A 167 -4.80 12.23 -8.63
N LEU A 168 -5.00 11.42 -7.59
CA LEU A 168 -3.90 10.83 -6.82
C LEU A 168 -3.07 9.88 -7.68
N SER A 169 -3.68 9.07 -8.54
CA SER A 169 -2.98 8.19 -9.49
C SER A 169 -2.07 8.98 -10.44
N GLN A 170 -2.57 10.07 -11.00
CA GLN A 170 -1.78 10.92 -11.89
C GLN A 170 -0.63 11.61 -11.16
N ALA A 171 -0.92 12.25 -10.02
CA ALA A 171 0.09 12.90 -9.17
C ALA A 171 1.13 11.88 -8.66
N GLY A 172 0.68 10.67 -8.29
CA GLY A 172 1.53 9.59 -7.82
C GLY A 172 2.57 9.15 -8.84
N ARG A 173 2.17 8.95 -10.09
CA ARG A 173 3.13 8.61 -11.18
C ARG A 173 4.19 9.69 -11.36
N ALA A 174 3.78 10.97 -11.35
CA ALA A 174 4.69 12.10 -11.45
C ALA A 174 5.63 12.15 -10.23
N ARG A 175 5.12 11.92 -9.02
CA ARG A 175 5.92 11.90 -7.80
C ARG A 175 6.92 10.76 -7.77
N ALA A 176 6.48 9.55 -8.09
CA ALA A 176 7.34 8.37 -8.12
C ALA A 176 8.49 8.50 -9.13
N SER A 177 8.31 9.21 -10.25
CA SER A 177 9.37 9.43 -11.24
C SER A 177 10.55 10.27 -10.71
N LEU A 178 10.40 10.94 -9.57
CA LEU A 178 11.49 11.65 -8.90
C LEU A 178 12.46 10.70 -8.18
N TYR A 179 12.05 9.45 -7.96
CA TYR A 179 12.84 8.44 -7.25
C TYR A 179 13.36 7.40 -8.24
N SER A 180 14.69 7.27 -8.32
CA SER A 180 15.36 6.34 -9.23
C SER A 180 16.61 5.77 -8.56
N TRP A 181 16.77 4.47 -8.63
CA TRP A 181 17.99 3.81 -8.13
C TRP A 181 19.24 4.29 -8.85
N ASP A 182 19.16 4.57 -10.18
CA ASP A 182 20.26 5.09 -10.96
C ASP A 182 20.71 6.47 -10.46
N ARG A 183 19.73 7.35 -10.18
CA ARG A 183 20.01 8.67 -9.61
C ARG A 183 20.63 8.55 -8.22
N THR A 184 20.03 7.75 -7.34
CA THR A 184 20.55 7.51 -5.98
C THR A 184 21.98 6.97 -6.03
N GLY A 185 22.25 5.99 -6.92
CA GLY A 185 23.58 5.43 -7.11
C GLY A 185 24.58 6.47 -7.61
N ALA A 186 24.19 7.31 -8.55
CA ALA A 186 25.04 8.39 -9.08
C ALA A 186 25.39 9.44 -7.99
N GLU A 187 24.39 9.86 -7.19
CA GLU A 187 24.58 10.82 -6.09
C GLU A 187 25.49 10.25 -5.00
N ILE A 188 25.31 8.98 -4.61
CA ILE A 188 26.19 8.31 -3.63
C ILE A 188 27.62 8.22 -4.16
N LEU A 189 27.82 7.82 -5.43
CA LEU A 189 29.16 7.74 -6.02
C LEU A 189 29.83 9.12 -6.10
N ALA A 190 29.09 10.17 -6.41
CA ALA A 190 29.61 11.54 -6.41
C ALA A 190 30.11 11.95 -5.01
N LEU A 191 29.29 11.71 -3.98
CA LEU A 191 29.63 12.00 -2.59
C LEU A 191 30.87 11.20 -2.13
N MET A 192 30.94 9.90 -2.44
CA MET A 192 32.10 9.07 -2.08
C MET A 192 33.40 9.57 -2.74
N ARG A 193 33.32 10.04 -4.01
CA ARG A 193 34.48 10.63 -4.68
C ARG A 193 34.90 11.96 -4.09
N GLU A 194 33.98 12.76 -3.60
CA GLU A 194 34.29 14.03 -2.92
C GLU A 194 35.00 13.77 -1.61
N VAL A 195 34.46 12.88 -0.76
CA VAL A 195 35.07 12.50 0.53
C VAL A 195 36.45 11.86 0.34
N ALA A 196 36.67 11.10 -0.72
CA ALA A 196 37.96 10.45 -0.98
C ALA A 196 39.07 11.44 -1.46
N LYS A 197 38.72 12.68 -1.79
CA LYS A 197 39.69 13.72 -2.23
C LYS A 197 40.13 14.68 -1.11
N GLY A 198 39.42 14.67 0.03
CA GLY A 198 39.75 15.48 1.23
C GLY A 198 40.57 14.71 2.21
#